data_c4dabe9386214fbd6aa89d1e1bdae204
#
_entry.id   c4dabe9386214fbd6aa89d1e1bdae204
#
_cell.length_a   1.000
_cell.length_b   1.000
_cell.length_c   1.000
_cell.angle_alpha   90.00
_cell.angle_beta   90.00
_cell.angle_gamma   90.00
#
_symmetry.space_group_name_H-M   'P 1'
#
loop_
_entity.id
_entity.type
_entity.pdbx_description
1 polymer ?
#
loop_
_entity_poly.entity_id
_entity_poly.type
_entity_poly.pdbx_seq_one_letter_code
_entity_poly.pdbx_strand_id
1 'polypeptide(L)'
;ETYPDAMFVNVYGPTEITCNCTYYIVDREFELDDVLPMGSAFPNERVFLLDDKNRIIDEGEPKKTGEICVSGTAVTMGYFNNREKTDSAFVQNPLNPYYNEIIYRTGDLGYYNERGEMCFSSRKDFQIKHNGHRIELGEIEMAINSMDGIQRACCIYQQDENKIYAF
;
A
#
# COMPACT_ATOMS: atom_id res chain seq x y z
N GLU A 1 28.62 -7.63 -4.91
CA GLU A 1 29.48 -6.95 -3.88
C GLU A 1 30.24 -5.75 -4.47
N THR A 2 29.55 -4.90 -5.23
CA THR A 2 30.17 -3.72 -5.86
C THR A 2 30.39 -2.59 -4.84
N TYR A 3 29.64 -2.59 -3.73
CA TYR A 3 29.67 -1.55 -2.69
C TYR A 3 29.66 -2.20 -1.29
N PRO A 4 30.78 -2.72 -0.81
CA PRO A 4 30.84 -3.49 0.44
C PRO A 4 30.50 -2.66 1.70
N ASP A 5 30.70 -1.34 1.65
CA ASP A 5 30.44 -0.43 2.77
C ASP A 5 29.05 0.26 2.68
N ALA A 6 28.24 -0.08 1.67
CA ALA A 6 26.93 0.51 1.50
C ALA A 6 25.87 -0.16 2.39
N MET A 7 25.06 0.64 3.05
CA MET A 7 23.85 0.16 3.72
C MET A 7 22.67 0.21 2.75
N PHE A 8 22.04 -0.93 2.53
CA PHE A 8 20.84 -1.03 1.70
C PHE A 8 19.61 -1.04 2.59
N VAL A 9 18.64 -0.19 2.26
CA VAL A 9 17.42 -0.05 3.04
C VAL A 9 16.21 -0.10 2.11
N ASN A 10 15.32 -1.06 2.36
CA ASN A 10 13.99 -1.07 1.73
C ASN A 10 13.06 -0.15 2.51
N VAL A 11 12.33 0.72 1.84
CA VAL A 11 11.39 1.64 2.46
C VAL A 11 10.02 1.52 1.82
N TYR A 12 8.96 1.69 2.62
CA TYR A 12 7.59 1.72 2.12
C TYR A 12 6.86 2.94 2.64
N GLY A 13 6.02 3.50 1.79
CA GLY A 13 5.07 4.54 2.14
C GLY A 13 4.38 5.15 0.94
N PRO A 14 3.05 5.35 1.02
CA PRO A 14 2.29 6.11 0.05
C PRO A 14 2.44 7.63 0.26
N THR A 15 2.07 8.42 -0.74
CA THR A 15 2.11 9.89 -0.69
C THR A 15 1.27 10.46 0.47
N GLU A 16 0.18 9.80 0.79
CA GLU A 16 -0.78 10.20 1.83
C GLU A 16 -0.22 10.16 3.26
N ILE A 17 0.96 9.55 3.44
CA ILE A 17 1.68 9.54 4.73
C ILE A 17 3.04 10.25 4.61
N THR A 18 3.16 11.21 3.73
CA THR A 18 4.34 12.08 3.60
C THR A 18 5.63 11.30 3.33
N CYS A 19 5.60 10.45 2.29
CA CYS A 19 6.69 9.70 1.70
C CYS A 19 6.87 8.27 2.25
N ASN A 20 7.39 8.05 3.44
CA ASN A 20 7.69 6.71 3.96
C ASN A 20 7.20 6.54 5.40
N CYS A 21 6.72 5.35 5.74
CA CYS A 21 6.32 5.02 7.12
C CYS A 21 7.04 3.79 7.68
N THR A 22 7.70 3.00 6.85
CA THR A 22 8.52 1.87 7.33
C THR A 22 9.87 1.82 6.66
N TYR A 23 10.78 1.12 7.29
CA TYR A 23 12.11 0.81 6.75
C TYR A 23 12.55 -0.59 7.16
N TYR A 24 13.29 -1.25 6.29
CA TYR A 24 13.97 -2.51 6.53
C TYR A 24 15.44 -2.38 6.10
N ILE A 25 16.35 -2.54 7.04
CA ILE A 25 17.78 -2.61 6.73
C ILE A 25 18.06 -4.01 6.21
N VAL A 26 18.57 -4.12 4.99
CA VAL A 26 18.88 -5.39 4.35
C VAL A 26 20.12 -5.97 5.01
N ASP A 27 19.93 -6.92 5.91
CA ASP A 27 20.95 -7.53 6.79
C ASP A 27 21.32 -8.97 6.41
N ARG A 28 20.71 -9.49 5.34
CA ARG A 28 20.93 -10.84 4.81
C ARG A 28 20.84 -10.89 3.30
N GLU A 29 21.24 -11.99 2.72
CA GLU A 29 21.04 -12.27 1.30
C GLU A 29 19.58 -12.64 1.00
N PHE A 30 19.11 -12.22 -0.15
CA PHE A 30 17.79 -12.50 -0.71
C PHE A 30 17.97 -13.06 -2.11
N GLU A 31 17.20 -14.08 -2.45
CA GLU A 31 17.10 -14.58 -3.82
C GLU A 31 16.26 -13.61 -4.67
N LEU A 32 16.33 -13.75 -5.99
CA LEU A 32 15.62 -12.85 -6.91
C LEU A 32 14.10 -12.86 -6.74
N ASP A 33 13.55 -13.99 -6.30
CA ASP A 33 12.11 -14.18 -6.10
C ASP A 33 11.66 -13.92 -4.66
N ASP A 34 12.59 -13.59 -3.75
CA ASP A 34 12.25 -13.28 -2.37
C ASP A 34 11.58 -11.92 -2.25
N VAL A 35 10.52 -11.86 -1.43
CA VAL A 35 9.88 -10.60 -1.08
C VAL A 35 10.66 -9.92 0.03
N LEU A 36 11.22 -8.74 -0.26
CA LEU A 36 11.88 -7.91 0.76
C LEU A 36 10.85 -7.45 1.79
N PRO A 37 11.12 -7.61 3.09
CA PRO A 37 10.27 -7.06 4.13
C PRO A 37 10.12 -5.54 4.03
N MET A 38 8.96 -5.04 4.42
CA MET A 38 8.72 -3.60 4.59
C MET A 38 9.38 -3.08 5.87
N GLY A 39 9.66 -3.97 6.80
CA GLY A 39 10.37 -3.69 8.05
C GLY A 39 9.51 -3.05 9.12
N SER A 40 10.16 -2.22 9.96
CA SER A 40 9.55 -1.58 11.12
C SER A 40 9.06 -0.17 10.79
N ALA A 41 8.05 0.28 11.52
CA ALA A 41 7.57 1.65 11.41
C ALA A 41 8.63 2.65 11.89
N PHE A 42 8.67 3.84 11.29
CA PHE A 42 9.46 4.95 11.80
C PHE A 42 8.96 5.38 13.20
N PRO A 43 9.83 5.99 14.03
CA PRO A 43 9.39 6.63 15.27
C PRO A 43 8.25 7.63 14.98
N ASN A 44 7.23 7.64 15.83
CA ASN A 44 5.98 8.40 15.71
C ASN A 44 4.96 7.88 14.69
N GLU A 45 5.29 6.81 13.97
CA GLU A 45 4.36 6.15 13.07
C GLU A 45 3.98 4.77 13.63
N ARG A 46 2.76 4.36 13.38
CA ARG A 46 2.27 3.01 13.66
C ARG A 46 1.74 2.42 12.37
N VAL A 47 2.30 1.29 11.96
CA VAL A 47 1.87 0.55 10.78
C VAL A 47 1.37 -0.81 11.25
N PHE A 48 0.19 -1.21 10.80
CA PHE A 48 -0.46 -2.45 11.23
C PHE A 48 -1.41 -2.96 10.16
N LEU A 49 -1.78 -4.24 10.28
CA LEU A 49 -2.67 -4.91 9.32
C LEU A 49 -4.07 -5.07 9.93
N LEU A 50 -5.10 -4.74 9.14
CA LEU A 50 -6.50 -5.01 9.49
C LEU A 50 -7.12 -6.01 8.52
N ASP A 51 -7.85 -6.99 9.08
CA ASP A 51 -8.70 -7.88 8.29
C ASP A 51 -10.00 -7.17 7.85
N ASP A 52 -10.81 -7.84 7.03
CA ASP A 52 -12.09 -7.31 6.53
C ASP A 52 -13.12 -6.99 7.63
N LYS A 53 -12.89 -7.48 8.86
CA LYS A 53 -13.71 -7.21 10.04
C LYS A 53 -13.09 -6.17 10.97
N ASN A 54 -12.09 -5.43 10.49
CA ASN A 54 -11.32 -4.46 11.26
C ASN A 54 -10.62 -5.05 12.50
N ARG A 55 -10.24 -6.30 12.48
CA ARG A 55 -9.45 -6.92 13.53
C ARG A 55 -7.98 -6.86 13.15
N ILE A 56 -7.14 -6.60 14.13
CA ILE A 56 -5.69 -6.61 13.93
C ILE A 56 -5.23 -8.01 13.54
N ILE A 57 -4.29 -8.07 12.61
CA ILE A 57 -3.51 -9.26 12.29
C ILE A 57 -2.13 -9.04 12.87
N ASP A 58 -1.66 -9.94 13.69
CA ASP A 58 -0.36 -9.87 14.33
C ASP A 58 0.66 -10.86 13.74
N GLU A 59 1.90 -10.78 14.22
CA GLU A 59 3.00 -11.62 13.76
C GLU A 59 2.78 -13.13 14.01
N GLY A 60 1.88 -13.47 14.92
CA GLY A 60 1.49 -14.86 15.22
C GLY A 60 0.55 -15.49 14.20
N GLU A 61 0.11 -14.73 13.19
CA GLU A 61 -0.77 -15.20 12.12
C GLU A 61 -0.06 -15.13 10.75
N PRO A 62 1.03 -15.89 10.53
CA PRO A 62 1.83 -15.80 9.32
C PRO A 62 1.01 -16.08 8.06
N LYS A 63 1.31 -15.36 6.98
CA LYS A 63 0.65 -15.44 5.68
C LYS A 63 -0.82 -15.00 5.64
N LYS A 64 -1.41 -14.63 6.76
CA LYS A 64 -2.73 -14.01 6.78
C LYS A 64 -2.64 -12.60 6.24
N THR A 65 -3.39 -12.34 5.18
CA THR A 65 -3.37 -11.05 4.47
C THR A 65 -4.37 -10.07 5.08
N GLY A 66 -3.96 -8.81 5.23
CA GLY A 66 -4.80 -7.71 5.66
C GLY A 66 -4.40 -6.40 5.03
N GLU A 67 -5.27 -5.41 5.13
CA GLU A 67 -4.99 -4.06 4.64
C GLU A 67 -3.98 -3.35 5.53
N ILE A 68 -2.94 -2.79 4.93
CA ILE A 68 -1.95 -1.97 5.60
C ILE A 68 -2.60 -0.65 6.00
N CYS A 69 -2.58 -0.35 7.29
CA CYS A 69 -3.10 0.89 7.85
C CYS A 69 -1.99 1.64 8.59
N VAL A 70 -2.03 2.96 8.50
CA VAL A 70 -1.00 3.82 9.09
C VAL A 70 -1.66 4.86 9.98
N SER A 71 -1.15 5.05 11.20
CA SER A 71 -1.44 6.19 12.06
C SER A 71 -0.15 6.86 12.49
N GLY A 72 -0.21 8.14 12.79
CA GLY A 72 0.94 8.90 13.26
C GLY A 72 1.02 10.30 12.66
N THR A 73 2.18 10.92 12.86
CA THR A 73 2.40 12.33 12.52
C THR A 73 2.58 12.59 11.03
N ALA A 74 2.91 11.56 10.26
CA ALA A 74 3.08 11.64 8.81
C ALA A 74 1.77 11.54 8.01
N VAL A 75 0.67 11.14 8.66
CA VAL A 75 -0.66 11.06 8.01
C VAL A 75 -1.12 12.45 7.59
N THR A 76 -1.39 12.64 6.30
CA THR A 76 -1.85 13.91 5.75
C THR A 76 -3.31 14.21 6.12
N MET A 77 -3.77 15.42 5.82
CA MET A 77 -5.15 15.85 6.11
C MET A 77 -6.19 15.35 5.11
N GLY A 78 -5.78 14.64 4.05
CA GLY A 78 -6.66 14.11 3.03
C GLY A 78 -6.38 14.66 1.63
N TYR A 79 -7.32 14.43 0.72
CA TYR A 79 -7.22 14.84 -0.68
C TYR A 79 -7.81 16.24 -0.91
N PHE A 80 -7.06 17.08 -1.59
CA PHE A 80 -7.52 18.43 -1.92
C PHE A 80 -8.82 18.40 -2.74
N ASN A 81 -9.80 19.14 -2.27
CA ASN A 81 -11.13 19.29 -2.89
C ASN A 81 -11.84 17.96 -3.23
N ASN A 82 -11.53 16.88 -2.50
CA ASN A 82 -12.18 15.57 -2.66
C ASN A 82 -12.50 14.96 -1.29
N ARG A 83 -13.64 15.42 -0.73
CA ARG A 83 -14.06 14.99 0.59
C ARG A 83 -14.47 13.52 0.63
N GLU A 84 -15.15 13.05 -0.40
CA GLU A 84 -15.60 11.66 -0.48
C GLU A 84 -14.42 10.67 -0.40
N LYS A 85 -13.39 10.91 -1.23
CA LYS A 85 -12.16 10.09 -1.20
C LYS A 85 -11.40 10.25 0.13
N THR A 86 -11.41 11.44 0.72
CA THR A 86 -10.81 11.68 2.03
C THR A 86 -11.53 10.87 3.11
N ASP A 87 -12.84 11.00 3.21
CA ASP A 87 -13.64 10.33 4.26
C ASP A 87 -13.61 8.79 4.11
N SER A 88 -13.35 8.26 2.91
CA SER A 88 -13.21 6.83 2.67
C SER A 88 -11.84 6.26 3.05
N ALA A 89 -10.78 7.05 2.90
CA ALA A 89 -9.40 6.59 3.11
C ALA A 89 -8.83 7.00 4.48
N PHE A 90 -9.24 8.16 5.02
CA PHE A 90 -8.80 8.68 6.32
C PHE A 90 -9.93 8.51 7.32
N VAL A 91 -9.89 7.42 8.06
CA VAL A 91 -11.00 7.00 8.92
C VAL A 91 -10.59 6.96 10.39
N GLN A 92 -11.60 7.00 11.28
CA GLN A 92 -11.37 6.72 12.69
C GLN A 92 -10.74 5.33 12.85
N ASN A 93 -9.69 5.23 13.66
CA ASN A 93 -9.08 3.95 13.99
C ASN A 93 -10.11 3.02 14.68
N PRO A 94 -10.49 1.90 14.03
CA PRO A 94 -11.50 1.00 14.59
C PRO A 94 -11.03 0.27 15.86
N LEU A 95 -9.72 0.26 16.11
CA LEU A 95 -9.14 -0.35 17.32
C LEU A 95 -9.15 0.61 18.52
N ASN A 96 -9.43 1.90 18.29
CA ASN A 96 -9.39 2.92 19.31
C ASN A 96 -10.77 3.58 19.51
N PRO A 97 -11.58 3.12 20.46
CA PRO A 97 -12.88 3.72 20.75
C PRO A 97 -12.82 4.91 21.75
N TYR A 98 -11.63 5.25 22.27
CA TYR A 98 -11.51 6.16 23.40
C TYR A 98 -11.29 7.63 23.02
N TYR A 99 -10.63 7.87 21.90
CA TYR A 99 -10.35 9.21 21.39
C TYR A 99 -10.26 9.22 19.86
N ASN A 100 -10.35 10.41 19.29
CA ASN A 100 -10.27 10.58 17.84
C ASN A 100 -8.83 10.33 17.37
N GLU A 101 -8.63 9.23 16.68
CA GLU A 101 -7.37 8.83 16.05
C GLU A 101 -7.63 8.48 14.60
N ILE A 102 -7.21 9.35 13.70
CA ILE A 102 -7.36 9.10 12.27
C ILE A 102 -6.24 8.19 11.79
N ILE A 103 -6.63 7.16 11.05
CA ILE A 103 -5.72 6.28 10.32
C ILE A 103 -5.91 6.47 8.81
N TYR A 104 -4.85 6.27 8.07
CA TYR A 104 -4.92 6.14 6.63
C TYR A 104 -5.00 4.66 6.24
N ARG A 105 -6.03 4.30 5.47
CA ARG A 105 -6.21 3.01 4.83
C ARG A 105 -5.57 3.05 3.46
N THR A 106 -4.47 2.32 3.29
CA THR A 106 -3.61 2.48 2.10
C THR A 106 -4.18 1.85 0.84
N GLY A 107 -5.10 0.90 0.98
CA GLY A 107 -5.53 0.01 -0.09
C GLY A 107 -4.47 -1.03 -0.47
N ASP A 108 -3.31 -1.02 0.15
CA ASP A 108 -2.28 -2.03 0.01
C ASP A 108 -2.55 -3.19 0.97
N LEU A 109 -2.31 -4.42 0.50
CA LEU A 109 -2.41 -5.63 1.30
C LEU A 109 -1.02 -6.09 1.71
N GLY A 110 -0.89 -6.47 2.97
CA GLY A 110 0.33 -7.04 3.54
C GLY A 110 0.06 -8.30 4.33
N TYR A 111 1.12 -8.96 4.71
CA TYR A 111 1.11 -10.14 5.57
C TYR A 111 2.39 -10.17 6.41
N TYR A 112 2.38 -10.95 7.49
CA TYR A 112 3.62 -11.29 8.20
C TYR A 112 4.19 -12.59 7.65
N ASN A 113 5.51 -12.61 7.39
CA ASN A 113 6.20 -13.83 7.02
C ASN A 113 6.47 -14.71 8.26
N GLU A 114 7.13 -15.85 8.08
CA GLU A 114 7.44 -16.79 9.16
C GLU A 114 8.44 -16.25 10.19
N ARG A 115 9.07 -15.10 9.91
CA ARG A 115 9.99 -14.40 10.82
C ARG A 115 9.29 -13.23 11.56
N GLY A 116 7.99 -13.05 11.37
CA GLY A 116 7.23 -11.93 11.92
C GLY A 116 7.50 -10.60 11.20
N GLU A 117 8.14 -10.62 10.03
CA GLU A 117 8.41 -9.41 9.27
C GLU A 117 7.24 -9.07 8.35
N MET A 118 6.80 -7.81 8.35
CA MET A 118 5.74 -7.34 7.48
C MET A 118 6.22 -7.29 6.03
N CYS A 119 5.46 -7.90 5.13
CA CYS A 119 5.71 -7.96 3.69
C CYS A 119 4.53 -7.40 2.92
N PHE A 120 4.82 -6.74 1.79
CA PHE A 120 3.80 -6.34 0.83
C PHE A 120 3.30 -7.57 0.07
N SER A 121 1.99 -7.63 -0.18
CA SER A 121 1.37 -8.71 -0.96
C SER A 121 0.86 -8.21 -2.30
N SER A 122 -0.11 -7.33 -2.29
CA SER A 122 -0.78 -6.82 -3.48
C SER A 122 -1.54 -5.54 -3.17
N ARG A 123 -2.31 -5.04 -4.15
CA ARG A 123 -3.29 -3.99 -3.92
C ARG A 123 -4.70 -4.57 -3.77
N LYS A 124 -5.51 -3.90 -2.95
CA LYS A 124 -6.94 -4.20 -2.79
C LYS A 124 -7.76 -3.67 -3.98
N ASP A 125 -7.27 -2.62 -4.61
CA ASP A 125 -7.83 -1.96 -5.79
C ASP A 125 -7.02 -2.26 -7.05
N PHE A 126 -7.50 -1.76 -8.20
CA PHE A 126 -6.85 -1.90 -9.51
C PHE A 126 -5.78 -0.83 -9.77
N GLN A 127 -5.27 -0.18 -8.73
CA GLN A 127 -4.21 0.80 -8.87
C GLN A 127 -2.87 0.13 -9.14
N ILE A 128 -2.12 0.67 -10.08
CA ILE A 128 -0.83 0.16 -10.52
C ILE A 128 0.26 1.24 -10.43
N LYS A 129 1.52 0.79 -10.38
CA LYS A 129 2.68 1.64 -10.67
C LYS A 129 3.19 1.29 -12.07
N HIS A 130 3.11 2.23 -13.00
CA HIS A 130 3.58 2.07 -14.36
C HIS A 130 4.55 3.21 -14.72
N ASN A 131 5.81 2.87 -15.03
CA ASN A 131 6.86 3.84 -15.35
C ASN A 131 7.00 4.99 -14.33
N GLY A 132 6.89 4.69 -13.03
CA GLY A 132 6.97 5.67 -11.96
C GLY A 132 5.67 6.46 -11.69
N HIS A 133 4.65 6.27 -12.51
CA HIS A 133 3.33 6.89 -12.32
C HIS A 133 2.39 5.97 -11.54
N ARG A 134 1.63 6.57 -10.63
CA ARG A 134 0.51 5.93 -9.94
C ARG A 134 -0.72 6.06 -10.81
N ILE A 135 -1.24 4.95 -11.32
CA ILE A 135 -2.36 4.91 -12.28
C ILE A 135 -3.50 4.09 -11.69
N GLU A 136 -4.69 4.66 -11.73
CA GLU A 136 -5.92 3.95 -11.44
C GLU A 136 -6.52 3.45 -12.77
N LEU A 137 -6.57 2.15 -12.99
CA LEU A 137 -7.11 1.58 -14.25
C LEU A 137 -8.55 2.01 -14.49
N GLY A 138 -9.35 2.18 -13.43
CA GLY A 138 -10.71 2.69 -13.52
C GLY A 138 -10.83 4.11 -14.06
N GLU A 139 -9.82 4.98 -13.88
CA GLU A 139 -9.82 6.33 -14.49
C GLU A 139 -9.64 6.24 -16.01
N ILE A 140 -8.81 5.30 -16.48
CA ILE A 140 -8.65 5.04 -17.91
C ILE A 140 -9.94 4.48 -18.49
N GLU A 141 -10.57 3.52 -17.80
CA GLU A 141 -11.86 2.94 -18.21
C GLU A 141 -12.96 4.03 -18.32
N MET A 142 -13.06 4.92 -17.34
CA MET A 142 -14.01 6.03 -17.38
C MET A 142 -13.75 6.97 -18.57
N ALA A 143 -12.50 7.30 -18.84
CA ALA A 143 -12.13 8.14 -19.97
C ALA A 143 -12.50 7.50 -21.30
N ILE A 144 -12.22 6.21 -21.47
CA ILE A 144 -12.60 5.46 -22.69
C ILE A 144 -14.13 5.34 -22.81
N ASN A 145 -14.83 5.04 -21.73
CA ASN A 145 -16.30 4.94 -21.71
C ASN A 145 -17.01 6.27 -22.04
N SER A 146 -16.34 7.41 -21.88
CA SER A 146 -16.87 8.72 -22.26
C SER A 146 -16.79 9.02 -23.75
N MET A 147 -16.13 8.17 -24.55
CA MET A 147 -15.97 8.35 -25.99
C MET A 147 -17.21 7.86 -26.73
N ASP A 148 -17.62 8.60 -27.76
CA ASP A 148 -18.77 8.22 -28.60
C ASP A 148 -18.53 6.86 -29.28
N GLY A 149 -19.53 5.98 -29.19
CA GLY A 149 -19.51 4.65 -29.79
C GLY A 149 -18.90 3.54 -28.91
N ILE A 150 -18.36 3.86 -27.74
CA ILE A 150 -17.91 2.88 -26.77
C ILE A 150 -19.04 2.59 -25.78
N GLN A 151 -19.41 1.32 -25.64
CA GLN A 151 -20.42 0.89 -24.66
C GLN A 151 -19.82 0.58 -23.31
N ARG A 152 -18.64 -0.03 -23.30
CA ARG A 152 -17.91 -0.42 -22.08
C ARG A 152 -16.44 -0.67 -22.40
N ALA A 153 -15.56 -0.22 -21.52
CA ALA A 153 -14.15 -0.54 -21.56
C ALA A 153 -13.74 -1.28 -20.28
N CYS A 154 -12.73 -2.14 -20.41
CA CYS A 154 -12.06 -2.80 -19.31
C CYS A 154 -10.55 -2.67 -19.52
N CYS A 155 -9.79 -2.31 -18.49
CA CYS A 155 -8.34 -2.21 -18.53
C CYS A 155 -7.69 -3.30 -17.71
N ILE A 156 -6.66 -3.92 -18.26
CA ILE A 156 -5.85 -4.94 -17.60
C ILE A 156 -4.38 -4.51 -17.66
N TYR A 157 -3.70 -4.59 -16.52
CA TYR A 157 -2.26 -4.41 -16.47
C TYR A 157 -1.56 -5.75 -16.48
N GLN A 158 -0.71 -5.96 -17.47
CA GLN A 158 0.14 -7.14 -17.55
C GLN A 158 1.53 -6.80 -17.03
N GLN A 159 1.83 -7.25 -15.82
CA GLN A 159 3.03 -6.89 -15.08
C GLN A 159 4.31 -7.36 -15.78
N ASP A 160 4.33 -8.60 -16.31
CA ASP A 160 5.47 -9.20 -16.98
C ASP A 160 5.91 -8.42 -18.24
N GLU A 161 4.95 -7.81 -18.93
CA GLU A 161 5.19 -6.99 -20.12
C GLU A 161 5.29 -5.49 -19.80
N ASN A 162 4.96 -5.09 -18.59
CA ASN A 162 4.84 -3.69 -18.18
C ASN A 162 3.92 -2.89 -19.12
N LYS A 163 2.75 -3.45 -19.47
CA LYS A 163 1.79 -2.86 -20.39
C LYS A 163 0.38 -2.82 -19.83
N ILE A 164 -0.35 -1.77 -20.21
CA ILE A 164 -1.79 -1.63 -19.96
C ILE A 164 -2.51 -1.95 -21.27
N TYR A 165 -3.46 -2.88 -21.18
CA TYR A 165 -4.35 -3.23 -22.29
C TYR A 165 -5.75 -2.72 -21.98
N ALA A 166 -6.40 -2.11 -22.98
CA ALA A 166 -7.80 -1.70 -22.91
C ALA A 166 -8.62 -2.48 -23.95
N PHE A 167 -9.76 -3.00 -23.55
CA PHE A 167 -10.67 -3.81 -24.35
C PHE A 167 -12.05 -3.17 -24.41
#